data_914dd6a96c4e89bed742b3abf2c770b6
#
_entry.id   914dd6a96c4e89bed742b3abf2c770b6
#
_cell.length_a   1.000
_cell.length_b   1.000
_cell.length_c   1.000
_cell.angle_alpha   90.00
_cell.angle_beta   90.00
_cell.angle_gamma   90.00
#
_symmetry.space_group_name_H-M   'P 1'
#
loop_
_entity.id
_entity.type
_entity.pdbx_description
1 polymer ?
#
loop_
_entity_poly.entity_id
_entity_poly.type
_entity_poly.pdbx_seq_one_letter_code
_entity_poly.pdbx_strand_id
1 'polypeptide(L)'
;MLYFDAHACIGQRPQKHKRTRWSTEHLLEDMQLAELSGALVSHALAHSFDPIYGNDRLIQEIGKAPDRLFPVWCILPLGSVDFYSREREMLGAMEEADVRAVRLVRGNYSLHEAVMGDTFAALEEAQILTLLSMGWAGEDPFAFFHELLDRHPRLPVLLTDHVWSQQRHVHRLMQLHENLHIEFSAYQINRGIESYAAEFGDERLVFGTGGTEKSPGAARTYIDYAQLSAESKERIAGGNLRRLLRGQGPLIEASEGGAEDRCIAEARRGIPQSTFVFDAHAHVLPEGKQGAGPNYIMLGGDAAGMVEVNHWCGIDRIAMMSWHGPVCTDAEDGNEVVWRAMQRYGDEIVGVAVMDPTHMNDSDIRAEIDLRYREQGFVGLKPYVHMNLSYEDVGFMPWWAFGDAHRLYALMHVAPHTGGVAGVGRLAERFPNMSWIIAHAGGSYAFAEEVASCIVEHPNVYAELTLTPVTNRVVEFLVEATDDEHVLFGTDAPMRDPRQQLGWVLWADLPMASKEKVLGLNFKRIVDRALRP
;
A
#
# COMPACT_ATOMS: atom_id res chain seq x y z
N MET A 1 16.64 -13.01 -9.03
CA MET A 1 16.86 -11.54 -8.88
C MET A 1 17.35 -11.22 -7.49
N LEU A 2 18.35 -10.35 -7.41
CA LEU A 2 18.88 -9.89 -6.12
C LEU A 2 18.01 -8.72 -5.63
N TYR A 3 17.12 -8.96 -4.66
CA TYR A 3 16.30 -7.92 -4.04
C TYR A 3 17.06 -7.23 -2.92
N PHE A 4 17.29 -5.93 -3.07
CA PHE A 4 17.98 -5.08 -2.10
C PHE A 4 17.06 -3.92 -1.68
N ASP A 5 16.52 -4.01 -0.48
CA ASP A 5 15.57 -3.05 0.08
C ASP A 5 16.24 -1.74 0.47
N ALA A 6 15.77 -0.64 -0.07
CA ALA A 6 16.30 0.70 0.24
C ALA A 6 15.71 1.32 1.50
N HIS A 7 14.68 0.70 2.11
CA HIS A 7 13.90 1.35 3.14
C HIS A 7 13.43 0.39 4.22
N ALA A 8 14.29 0.09 5.18
CA ALA A 8 13.95 -0.66 6.39
C ALA A 8 14.33 0.13 7.66
N CYS A 9 13.64 -0.15 8.75
CA CYS A 9 13.94 0.44 10.05
C CYS A 9 13.72 -0.58 11.16
N ILE A 10 14.68 -0.69 12.07
CA ILE A 10 14.60 -1.52 13.27
C ILE A 10 14.50 -0.66 14.53
N GLY A 11 14.24 -1.29 15.66
CA GLY A 11 14.09 -0.59 16.94
C GLY A 11 12.63 -0.28 17.26
N GLN A 12 12.39 -0.17 18.55
CA GLN A 12 11.05 0.08 19.06
C GLN A 12 10.57 1.49 18.72
N ARG A 13 9.29 1.60 18.33
CA ARG A 13 8.61 2.87 18.00
C ARG A 13 7.47 3.14 18.96
N PRO A 14 7.03 4.43 19.16
CA PRO A 14 6.00 4.78 20.13
C PRO A 14 4.62 4.15 19.84
N GLN A 15 4.24 4.06 18.58
CA GLN A 15 2.93 3.52 18.17
C GLN A 15 3.01 2.01 18.01
N LYS A 16 2.50 1.26 19.01
CA LYS A 16 2.69 -0.19 19.06
C LYS A 16 1.44 -0.95 19.45
N HIS A 17 1.34 -2.06 18.77
CA HIS A 17 0.60 -3.23 19.20
C HIS A 17 1.59 -4.34 19.60
N LYS A 18 1.19 -5.25 20.49
CA LYS A 18 2.03 -6.39 20.95
C LYS A 18 2.54 -7.29 19.80
N ARG A 19 1.88 -7.26 18.65
CA ARG A 19 2.24 -8.00 17.43
C ARG A 19 3.17 -7.22 16.51
N THR A 20 3.46 -5.95 16.78
CA THR A 20 4.33 -5.14 15.92
C THR A 20 5.75 -5.71 15.89
N ARG A 21 6.28 -5.86 14.70
CA ARG A 21 7.65 -6.34 14.45
C ARG A 21 8.60 -5.15 14.43
N TRP A 22 9.78 -5.29 15.05
CA TRP A 22 10.70 -4.17 15.20
C TRP A 22 12.16 -4.57 15.41
N SER A 23 12.48 -5.83 15.73
CA SER A 23 13.85 -6.24 16.00
C SER A 23 14.60 -6.63 14.72
N THR A 24 15.92 -6.75 14.83
CA THR A 24 16.78 -7.24 13.76
C THR A 24 16.38 -8.65 13.32
N GLU A 25 16.07 -9.52 14.29
CA GLU A 25 15.60 -10.88 14.03
C GLU A 25 14.29 -10.88 13.24
N HIS A 26 13.35 -10.04 13.63
CA HIS A 26 12.09 -9.86 12.89
C HIS A 26 12.34 -9.41 11.44
N LEU A 27 13.25 -8.46 11.23
CA LEU A 27 13.60 -8.02 9.87
C LEU A 27 14.19 -9.17 9.06
N LEU A 28 15.10 -9.94 9.64
CA LEU A 28 15.74 -11.07 8.96
C LEU A 28 14.75 -12.20 8.62
N GLU A 29 13.78 -12.48 9.50
CA GLU A 29 12.69 -13.43 9.23
C GLU A 29 11.79 -12.94 8.08
N ASP A 30 11.41 -11.66 8.08
CA ASP A 30 10.59 -11.08 7.02
C ASP A 30 11.35 -11.03 5.69
N MET A 31 12.64 -10.72 5.71
CA MET A 31 13.53 -10.81 4.55
C MET A 31 13.65 -12.25 4.03
N GLN A 32 13.71 -13.25 4.92
CA GLN A 32 13.76 -14.66 4.52
C GLN A 32 12.44 -15.09 3.87
N LEU A 33 11.30 -14.71 4.45
CA LEU A 33 9.98 -15.04 3.89
C LEU A 33 9.79 -14.43 2.50
N ALA A 34 10.15 -13.15 2.32
CA ALA A 34 10.04 -12.45 1.04
C ALA A 34 11.26 -12.65 0.13
N GLU A 35 12.23 -13.48 0.53
CA GLU A 35 13.47 -13.78 -0.22
C GLU A 35 14.24 -12.51 -0.63
N LEU A 36 14.41 -11.58 0.33
CA LEU A 36 15.22 -10.39 0.13
C LEU A 36 16.69 -10.67 0.44
N SER A 37 17.58 -10.26 -0.45
CA SER A 37 19.01 -10.49 -0.34
C SER A 37 19.67 -9.59 0.71
N GLY A 38 19.22 -8.33 0.80
CA GLY A 38 19.71 -7.37 1.77
C GLY A 38 18.77 -6.20 1.98
N ALA A 39 19.07 -5.37 2.98
CA ALA A 39 18.34 -4.14 3.28
C ALA A 39 19.26 -3.00 3.75
N LEU A 40 18.95 -1.78 3.33
CA LEU A 40 19.38 -0.55 4.00
C LEU A 40 18.54 -0.35 5.24
N VAL A 41 19.18 -0.21 6.39
CA VAL A 41 18.52 -0.18 7.69
C VAL A 41 18.85 1.07 8.46
N SER A 42 17.84 1.74 9.00
CA SER A 42 17.98 2.79 10.01
C SER A 42 17.47 2.30 11.39
N HIS A 43 17.76 3.03 12.45
CA HIS A 43 17.32 2.65 13.79
C HIS A 43 16.35 3.68 14.38
N ALA A 44 15.26 3.22 14.96
CA ALA A 44 14.20 4.07 15.51
C ALA A 44 14.69 5.04 16.62
N LEU A 45 15.69 4.67 17.40
CA LEU A 45 16.30 5.57 18.38
C LEU A 45 16.98 6.77 17.71
N ALA A 46 17.59 6.57 16.52
CA ALA A 46 18.18 7.67 15.78
C ALA A 46 17.15 8.66 15.25
N HIS A 47 15.91 8.18 14.98
CA HIS A 47 14.82 9.02 14.51
C HIS A 47 14.12 9.82 15.62
N SER A 48 14.00 9.25 16.82
CA SER A 48 13.08 9.77 17.82
C SER A 48 13.73 10.11 19.17
N PHE A 49 15.02 9.89 19.31
CA PHE A 49 15.76 10.20 20.54
C PHE A 49 17.05 10.96 20.24
N ASP A 50 18.09 10.30 19.80
CA ASP A 50 19.40 10.88 19.54
C ASP A 50 20.08 10.19 18.35
N PRO A 51 20.45 10.91 17.29
CA PRO A 51 21.03 10.31 16.08
C PRO A 51 22.36 9.62 16.34
N ILE A 52 23.27 10.18 17.13
CA ILE A 52 24.59 9.54 17.38
C ILE A 52 24.38 8.22 18.14
N TYR A 53 23.64 8.27 19.25
CA TYR A 53 23.34 7.08 20.03
C TYR A 53 22.60 6.01 19.21
N GLY A 54 21.61 6.43 18.42
CA GLY A 54 20.82 5.50 17.59
C GLY A 54 21.62 4.93 16.43
N ASN A 55 22.54 5.70 15.83
CA ASN A 55 23.45 5.22 14.79
C ASN A 55 24.46 4.20 15.35
N ASP A 56 24.99 4.44 16.55
CA ASP A 56 25.86 3.47 17.24
C ASP A 56 25.13 2.15 17.55
N ARG A 57 23.86 2.24 17.99
CA ARG A 57 23.01 1.06 18.17
C ARG A 57 22.75 0.33 16.87
N LEU A 58 22.53 1.04 15.76
CA LEU A 58 22.37 0.46 14.45
C LEU A 58 23.59 -0.39 14.06
N ILE A 59 24.81 0.16 14.18
CA ILE A 59 26.04 -0.55 13.82
C ILE A 59 26.17 -1.87 14.63
N GLN A 60 25.82 -1.86 15.92
CA GLN A 60 25.81 -3.07 16.74
C GLN A 60 24.78 -4.10 16.24
N GLU A 61 23.58 -3.65 15.89
CA GLU A 61 22.49 -4.54 15.46
C GLU A 61 22.75 -5.16 14.08
N ILE A 62 23.20 -4.37 13.09
CA ILE A 62 23.51 -4.90 11.74
C ILE A 62 24.71 -5.83 11.73
N GLY A 63 25.61 -5.75 12.72
CA GLY A 63 26.71 -6.69 12.92
C GLY A 63 26.25 -8.14 13.11
N LYS A 64 24.98 -8.40 13.38
CA LYS A 64 24.38 -9.75 13.41
C LYS A 64 24.27 -10.39 12.02
N ALA A 65 24.20 -9.59 10.94
CA ALA A 65 24.10 -10.04 9.56
C ALA A 65 24.79 -9.05 8.60
N PRO A 66 26.14 -8.90 8.69
CA PRO A 66 26.87 -7.82 8.00
C PRO A 66 26.87 -7.93 6.47
N ASP A 67 26.62 -9.13 5.93
CA ASP A 67 26.52 -9.35 4.48
C ASP A 67 25.11 -9.05 3.91
N ARG A 68 24.13 -8.78 4.79
CA ARG A 68 22.72 -8.58 4.44
C ARG A 68 22.15 -7.24 4.90
N LEU A 69 22.69 -6.65 5.97
CA LEU A 69 22.18 -5.40 6.55
C LEU A 69 23.23 -4.30 6.42
N PHE A 70 22.82 -3.17 5.83
CA PHE A 70 23.69 -2.05 5.50
C PHE A 70 23.17 -0.78 6.19
N PRO A 71 24.05 0.09 6.76
CA PRO A 71 23.61 1.20 7.58
C PRO A 71 23.08 2.39 6.78
N VAL A 72 21.99 2.97 7.28
CA VAL A 72 21.56 4.34 6.97
C VAL A 72 21.64 5.15 8.25
N TRP A 73 22.54 6.12 8.31
CA TRP A 73 22.64 6.99 9.46
C TRP A 73 21.60 8.10 9.42
N CYS A 74 20.99 8.37 10.56
CA CYS A 74 20.20 9.57 10.76
C CYS A 74 21.13 10.75 11.06
N ILE A 75 20.87 11.90 10.45
CA ILE A 75 21.70 13.10 10.62
C ILE A 75 20.86 14.33 10.99
N LEU A 76 21.52 15.27 11.69
CA LEU A 76 21.04 16.61 12.04
C LEU A 76 21.87 17.67 11.33
N PRO A 77 21.46 18.97 11.38
CA PRO A 77 22.31 20.07 10.93
C PRO A 77 23.66 20.06 11.66
N LEU A 78 24.73 20.30 10.91
CA LEU A 78 26.07 20.41 11.47
C LEU A 78 26.19 21.60 12.41
N GLY A 79 27.15 21.51 13.36
CA GLY A 79 27.46 22.61 14.28
C GLY A 79 26.53 22.74 15.49
N SER A 80 25.57 21.82 15.67
CA SER A 80 24.82 21.74 16.92
C SER A 80 25.62 21.02 18.02
N VAL A 81 25.30 21.31 19.29
CA VAL A 81 26.04 20.75 20.46
C VAL A 81 25.91 19.24 20.56
N ASP A 82 24.83 18.69 20.03
CA ASP A 82 24.42 17.29 20.09
C ASP A 82 24.72 16.50 18.79
N PHE A 83 25.45 17.11 17.85
CA PHE A 83 25.83 16.47 16.59
C PHE A 83 27.25 16.90 16.16
N TYR A 84 27.74 16.41 15.04
CA TYR A 84 29.08 16.74 14.54
C TYR A 84 29.26 18.25 14.32
N SER A 85 30.41 18.77 14.72
CA SER A 85 30.68 20.21 14.58
C SER A 85 31.00 20.62 13.15
N ARG A 86 31.54 19.69 12.36
CA ARG A 86 32.00 19.93 10.97
C ARG A 86 31.71 18.75 10.08
N GLU A 87 31.51 19.02 8.79
CA GLU A 87 31.31 18.04 7.73
C GLU A 87 32.38 16.95 7.71
N ARG A 88 33.65 17.32 7.88
CA ARG A 88 34.80 16.42 7.90
C ARG A 88 34.76 15.38 9.02
N GLU A 89 34.26 15.77 10.19
CA GLU A 89 34.11 14.88 11.35
C GLU A 89 33.02 13.85 11.10
N MET A 90 31.89 14.29 10.56
CA MET A 90 30.76 13.41 10.19
C MET A 90 31.17 12.41 9.09
N LEU A 91 31.74 12.93 7.99
CA LEU A 91 32.15 12.08 6.87
C LEU A 91 33.27 11.10 7.26
N GLY A 92 34.21 11.49 8.13
CA GLY A 92 35.24 10.59 8.66
C GLY A 92 34.65 9.46 9.49
N ALA A 93 33.69 9.76 10.37
CA ALA A 93 32.99 8.74 11.13
C ALA A 93 32.14 7.82 10.26
N MET A 94 31.51 8.35 9.20
CA MET A 94 30.79 7.55 8.21
C MET A 94 31.71 6.60 7.43
N GLU A 95 32.88 7.07 7.04
CA GLU A 95 33.87 6.25 6.33
C GLU A 95 34.38 5.10 7.21
N GLU A 96 34.71 5.39 8.49
CA GLU A 96 35.11 4.37 9.47
C GLU A 96 34.04 3.28 9.69
N ALA A 97 32.77 3.65 9.64
CA ALA A 97 31.62 2.75 9.81
C ALA A 97 31.07 2.18 8.50
N ASP A 98 31.73 2.44 7.34
CA ASP A 98 31.28 2.07 5.98
C ASP A 98 29.83 2.50 5.68
N VAL A 99 29.45 3.71 6.10
CA VAL A 99 28.13 4.29 5.88
C VAL A 99 28.10 5.08 4.57
N ARG A 100 27.21 4.72 3.64
CA ARG A 100 27.09 5.33 2.32
C ARG A 100 25.70 5.92 2.05
N ALA A 101 24.85 5.88 3.06
CA ALA A 101 23.51 6.46 3.00
C ALA A 101 23.17 7.18 4.29
N VAL A 102 22.49 8.30 4.17
CA VAL A 102 21.97 9.07 5.31
C VAL A 102 20.48 9.33 5.16
N ARG A 103 19.84 9.59 6.29
CA ARG A 103 18.45 10.04 6.37
C ARG A 103 18.37 11.27 7.27
N LEU A 104 17.66 12.30 6.83
CA LEU A 104 17.36 13.44 7.70
C LEU A 104 16.34 13.02 8.77
N VAL A 105 16.50 13.57 9.96
CA VAL A 105 15.57 13.38 11.08
C VAL A 105 14.62 14.59 11.13
N ARG A 106 13.32 14.32 11.24
CA ARG A 106 12.35 15.39 11.46
C ARG A 106 12.53 16.00 12.87
N GLY A 107 12.75 17.32 12.95
CA GLY A 107 12.96 18.02 14.22
C GLY A 107 12.57 19.48 14.14
N ASN A 108 12.87 20.22 15.21
CA ASN A 108 12.64 21.66 15.31
C ASN A 108 13.79 22.46 14.70
N TYR A 109 14.12 22.17 13.45
CA TYR A 109 15.08 22.91 12.65
C TYR A 109 14.58 23.07 11.23
N SER A 110 15.11 24.10 10.55
CA SER A 110 14.75 24.34 9.15
C SER A 110 15.57 23.47 8.23
N LEU A 111 14.95 22.96 7.17
CA LEU A 111 15.63 22.32 6.04
C LEU A 111 16.15 23.35 5.02
N HIS A 112 15.96 24.63 5.28
CA HIS A 112 16.41 25.72 4.39
C HIS A 112 17.92 25.66 4.16
N GLU A 113 18.37 26.05 3.00
CA GLU A 113 19.78 26.09 2.57
C GLU A 113 20.72 26.79 3.56
N ALA A 114 20.27 27.87 4.20
CA ALA A 114 21.06 28.57 5.21
C ALA A 114 21.39 27.75 6.47
N VAL A 115 20.68 26.61 6.68
CA VAL A 115 20.89 25.72 7.82
C VAL A 115 21.54 24.41 7.38
N MET A 116 21.13 23.87 6.24
CA MET A 116 21.54 22.55 5.75
C MET A 116 22.52 22.59 4.58
N GLY A 117 22.78 23.76 3.98
CA GLY A 117 23.55 23.88 2.74
C GLY A 117 24.95 23.27 2.81
N ASP A 118 25.70 23.55 3.90
CA ASP A 118 27.02 22.96 4.09
C ASP A 118 26.95 21.43 4.22
N THR A 119 25.91 20.93 4.87
CA THR A 119 25.65 19.49 5.00
C THR A 119 25.35 18.86 3.63
N PHE A 120 24.45 19.46 2.84
CA PHE A 120 24.09 18.96 1.51
C PHE A 120 25.27 19.04 0.55
N ALA A 121 26.07 20.11 0.59
CA ALA A 121 27.27 20.25 -0.21
C ALA A 121 28.31 19.16 0.10
N ALA A 122 28.52 18.85 1.39
CA ALA A 122 29.42 17.78 1.82
C ALA A 122 28.94 16.39 1.39
N LEU A 123 27.63 16.12 1.52
CA LEU A 123 27.03 14.86 1.05
C LEU A 123 27.10 14.73 -0.48
N GLU A 124 26.89 15.83 -1.21
CA GLU A 124 27.04 15.88 -2.67
C GLU A 124 28.48 15.58 -3.12
N GLU A 125 29.46 16.22 -2.50
CA GLU A 125 30.88 15.99 -2.82
C GLU A 125 31.30 14.55 -2.54
N ALA A 126 30.84 14.00 -1.41
CA ALA A 126 31.11 12.61 -1.03
C ALA A 126 30.23 11.58 -1.76
N GLN A 127 29.24 12.02 -2.55
CA GLN A 127 28.28 11.16 -3.25
C GLN A 127 27.57 10.19 -2.29
N ILE A 128 27.10 10.69 -1.16
CA ILE A 128 26.35 9.96 -0.15
C ILE A 128 24.86 9.96 -0.52
N LEU A 129 24.25 8.79 -0.62
CA LEU A 129 22.81 8.64 -0.87
C LEU A 129 22.02 9.29 0.25
N THR A 130 21.15 10.25 -0.09
CA THR A 130 20.36 10.99 0.89
C THR A 130 18.88 10.62 0.79
N LEU A 131 18.38 9.92 1.82
CA LEU A 131 16.97 9.51 1.92
C LEU A 131 16.15 10.65 2.52
N LEU A 132 15.10 11.05 1.83
CA LEU A 132 14.20 12.14 2.23
C LEU A 132 12.73 11.74 2.10
N SER A 133 11.89 12.24 2.99
CA SER A 133 10.44 12.03 2.94
C SER A 133 9.70 13.33 2.61
N MET A 134 8.74 13.29 1.71
CA MET A 134 7.90 14.46 1.39
C MET A 134 7.10 14.97 2.61
N GLY A 135 6.74 14.10 3.53
CA GLY A 135 6.01 14.48 4.74
C GLY A 135 6.82 15.34 5.73
N TRP A 136 8.12 15.53 5.50
CA TRP A 136 9.02 16.28 6.39
C TRP A 136 9.37 17.66 5.87
N ALA A 137 9.10 17.97 4.63
CA ALA A 137 9.57 19.16 3.94
C ALA A 137 8.76 20.43 4.21
N GLY A 138 7.95 20.48 5.28
CA GLY A 138 7.18 21.66 5.67
C GLY A 138 5.86 21.83 4.94
N GLU A 139 5.36 23.07 4.83
CA GLU A 139 4.05 23.37 4.23
C GLU A 139 4.05 23.25 2.70
N ASP A 140 5.20 23.48 2.05
CA ASP A 140 5.40 23.31 0.61
C ASP A 140 6.56 22.34 0.31
N PRO A 141 6.31 21.02 0.33
CA PRO A 141 7.32 20.02 0.01
C PRO A 141 7.92 20.18 -1.38
N PHE A 142 7.13 20.60 -2.37
CA PHE A 142 7.60 20.78 -3.73
C PHE A 142 8.69 21.86 -3.83
N ALA A 143 8.45 23.01 -3.20
CA ALA A 143 9.43 24.12 -3.19
C ALA A 143 10.75 23.70 -2.55
N PHE A 144 10.70 23.00 -1.43
CA PHE A 144 11.90 22.48 -0.75
C PHE A 144 12.69 21.53 -1.66
N PHE A 145 12.05 20.52 -2.21
CA PHE A 145 12.73 19.54 -3.06
C PHE A 145 13.28 20.18 -4.34
N HIS A 146 12.51 21.10 -4.94
CA HIS A 146 12.98 21.80 -6.14
C HIS A 146 14.24 22.63 -5.85
N GLU A 147 14.25 23.41 -4.76
CA GLU A 147 15.41 24.22 -4.37
C GLU A 147 16.64 23.34 -4.06
N LEU A 148 16.45 22.29 -3.26
CA LEU A 148 17.53 21.34 -2.91
C LEU A 148 18.16 20.72 -4.15
N LEU A 149 17.35 20.15 -5.03
CA LEU A 149 17.82 19.42 -6.20
C LEU A 149 18.44 20.33 -7.27
N ASP A 150 17.98 21.58 -7.35
CA ASP A 150 18.54 22.59 -8.25
C ASP A 150 19.91 23.09 -7.75
N ARG A 151 20.07 23.30 -6.43
CA ARG A 151 21.33 23.75 -5.83
C ARG A 151 22.39 22.66 -5.74
N HIS A 152 21.95 21.41 -5.54
CA HIS A 152 22.81 20.24 -5.39
C HIS A 152 22.53 19.18 -6.48
N PRO A 153 22.81 19.48 -7.77
CA PRO A 153 22.38 18.65 -8.90
C PRO A 153 23.09 17.29 -8.99
N ARG A 154 24.17 17.08 -8.22
CA ARG A 154 24.89 15.80 -8.17
C ARG A 154 24.62 15.01 -6.88
N LEU A 155 23.88 15.58 -5.92
CA LEU A 155 23.48 14.88 -4.71
C LEU A 155 22.50 13.76 -5.08
N PRO A 156 22.82 12.48 -4.83
CA PRO A 156 21.87 11.41 -5.10
C PRO A 156 20.78 11.43 -4.00
N VAL A 157 19.55 11.76 -4.38
CA VAL A 157 18.41 11.81 -3.47
C VAL A 157 17.46 10.66 -3.78
N LEU A 158 17.08 9.91 -2.73
CA LEU A 158 16.02 8.91 -2.77
C LEU A 158 14.81 9.40 -1.98
N LEU A 159 13.70 9.60 -2.67
CA LEU A 159 12.43 9.95 -2.05
C LEU A 159 11.77 8.71 -1.46
N THR A 160 11.53 8.73 -0.15
CA THR A 160 10.88 7.65 0.61
C THR A 160 9.56 8.13 1.22
N ASP A 161 8.71 7.20 1.65
CA ASP A 161 7.44 7.48 2.36
C ASP A 161 6.48 8.45 1.63
N HIS A 162 6.66 8.66 0.33
CA HIS A 162 5.73 9.44 -0.46
C HIS A 162 4.54 8.55 -0.88
N VAL A 163 3.37 9.17 -0.99
CA VAL A 163 2.12 8.46 -1.23
C VAL A 163 1.49 8.85 -2.57
N TRP A 164 0.60 8.01 -3.06
CA TRP A 164 -0.09 8.17 -4.35
C TRP A 164 -0.74 9.56 -4.55
N SER A 165 -1.25 10.21 -3.51
CA SER A 165 -1.83 11.56 -3.61
C SER A 165 -0.80 12.66 -3.93
N GLN A 166 0.50 12.38 -3.77
CA GLN A 166 1.60 13.31 -4.08
C GLN A 166 2.13 13.15 -5.52
N GLN A 167 1.51 12.32 -6.34
CA GLN A 167 1.99 11.99 -7.69
C GLN A 167 2.26 13.22 -8.55
N ARG A 168 1.43 14.25 -8.51
CA ARG A 168 1.64 15.48 -9.31
C ARG A 168 2.95 16.20 -8.95
N HIS A 169 3.31 16.21 -7.67
CA HIS A 169 4.56 16.78 -7.19
C HIS A 169 5.76 15.89 -7.56
N VAL A 170 5.69 14.60 -7.26
CA VAL A 170 6.75 13.64 -7.56
C VAL A 170 7.05 13.60 -9.06
N HIS A 171 6.04 13.48 -9.89
CA HIS A 171 6.16 13.45 -11.33
C HIS A 171 6.87 14.72 -11.86
N ARG A 172 6.45 15.92 -11.41
CA ARG A 172 7.07 17.16 -11.84
C ARG A 172 8.50 17.31 -11.36
N LEU A 173 8.83 16.89 -10.15
CA LEU A 173 10.20 16.89 -9.64
C LEU A 173 11.09 15.94 -10.45
N MET A 174 10.59 14.76 -10.81
CA MET A 174 11.29 13.81 -11.67
C MET A 174 11.58 14.36 -13.08
N GLN A 175 10.67 15.19 -13.64
CA GLN A 175 10.90 15.89 -14.92
C GLN A 175 11.99 16.95 -14.84
N LEU A 176 12.12 17.61 -13.70
CA LEU A 176 13.04 18.74 -13.53
C LEU A 176 14.45 18.32 -13.08
N HIS A 177 14.58 17.20 -12.36
CA HIS A 177 15.81 16.84 -11.67
C HIS A 177 16.17 15.37 -11.91
N GLU A 178 17.34 15.14 -12.53
CA GLU A 178 17.84 13.80 -12.87
C GLU A 178 18.43 13.06 -11.67
N ASN A 179 18.84 13.79 -10.62
CA ASN A 179 19.42 13.25 -9.39
C ASN A 179 18.37 12.77 -8.34
N LEU A 180 17.08 12.88 -8.68
CA LEU A 180 15.98 12.35 -7.85
C LEU A 180 15.64 10.91 -8.24
N HIS A 181 15.62 10.05 -7.24
CA HIS A 181 15.20 8.65 -7.33
C HIS A 181 13.97 8.42 -6.46
N ILE A 182 13.15 7.43 -6.77
CA ILE A 182 11.93 7.10 -6.00
C ILE A 182 11.87 5.61 -5.66
N GLU A 183 11.26 5.29 -4.51
CA GLU A 183 10.92 3.93 -4.11
C GLU A 183 9.40 3.76 -3.97
N PHE A 184 8.89 2.54 -3.91
CA PHE A 184 7.47 2.25 -4.05
C PHE A 184 6.81 1.62 -2.81
N SER A 185 7.42 1.67 -1.64
CA SER A 185 6.86 1.05 -0.42
C SER A 185 5.48 1.60 -0.02
N ALA A 186 5.25 2.89 -0.28
CA ALA A 186 3.97 3.58 -0.08
C ALA A 186 3.43 4.23 -1.36
N TYR A 187 4.25 4.37 -2.38
CA TYR A 187 3.88 4.97 -3.67
C TYR A 187 3.29 3.93 -4.62
N GLN A 188 2.15 3.39 -4.23
CA GLN A 188 1.46 2.26 -4.85
C GLN A 188 0.52 2.69 -5.98
N ILE A 189 0.97 3.56 -6.87
CA ILE A 189 0.13 4.02 -7.98
C ILE A 189 -0.08 2.92 -9.02
N ASN A 190 -1.31 2.82 -9.52
CA ASN A 190 -1.65 1.84 -10.55
C ASN A 190 -0.77 2.03 -11.79
N ARG A 191 -0.13 0.95 -12.30
CA ARG A 191 0.80 0.97 -13.45
C ARG A 191 2.01 1.91 -13.26
N GLY A 192 2.35 2.24 -12.01
CA GLY A 192 3.35 3.27 -11.74
C GLY A 192 4.74 2.89 -12.20
N ILE A 193 5.19 1.67 -11.98
CA ILE A 193 6.53 1.23 -12.39
C ILE A 193 6.69 1.35 -13.91
N GLU A 194 5.71 0.86 -14.67
CA GLU A 194 5.71 0.92 -16.13
C GLU A 194 5.70 2.37 -16.64
N SER A 195 4.83 3.20 -16.06
CA SER A 195 4.70 4.62 -16.45
C SER A 195 5.96 5.41 -16.18
N TYR A 196 6.55 5.25 -15.00
CA TYR A 196 7.78 5.97 -14.62
C TYR A 196 9.01 5.45 -15.37
N ALA A 197 9.11 4.13 -15.58
CA ALA A 197 10.20 3.56 -16.38
C ALA A 197 10.15 4.04 -17.84
N ALA A 198 8.95 4.15 -18.42
CA ALA A 198 8.79 4.62 -19.80
C ALA A 198 9.13 6.12 -19.97
N GLU A 199 8.84 6.96 -18.97
CA GLU A 199 9.06 8.40 -19.07
C GLU A 199 10.44 8.83 -18.57
N PHE A 200 10.94 8.24 -17.47
CA PHE A 200 12.15 8.71 -16.78
C PHE A 200 13.32 7.74 -16.82
N GLY A 201 13.14 6.55 -17.42
CA GLY A 201 14.11 5.47 -17.33
C GLY A 201 13.96 4.66 -16.03
N ASP A 202 14.36 3.40 -16.08
CA ASP A 202 14.27 2.49 -14.94
C ASP A 202 15.43 2.67 -13.93
N GLU A 203 16.50 3.36 -14.30
CA GLU A 203 17.66 3.63 -13.44
C GLU A 203 17.35 4.54 -12.24
N ARG A 204 16.21 5.23 -12.27
CA ARG A 204 15.76 6.14 -11.20
C ARG A 204 14.75 5.51 -10.26
N LEU A 205 14.37 4.25 -10.51
CA LEU A 205 13.42 3.50 -9.72
C LEU A 205 14.17 2.53 -8.80
N VAL A 206 13.79 2.49 -7.53
CA VAL A 206 14.47 1.72 -6.49
C VAL A 206 13.46 0.87 -5.72
N PHE A 207 13.83 -0.37 -5.40
CA PHE A 207 13.02 -1.23 -4.56
C PHE A 207 13.10 -0.80 -3.10
N GLY A 208 11.95 -0.64 -2.45
CA GLY A 208 11.84 -0.34 -1.03
C GLY A 208 10.60 -1.00 -0.43
N THR A 209 10.68 -1.48 0.82
CA THR A 209 9.57 -2.21 1.45
C THR A 209 8.88 -1.44 2.57
N GLY A 210 9.60 -0.56 3.27
CA GLY A 210 9.13 0.02 4.52
C GLY A 210 9.14 -1.00 5.69
N GLY A 211 9.99 -2.03 5.57
CA GLY A 211 10.17 -3.06 6.63
C GLY A 211 10.71 -2.43 7.93
N THR A 212 10.28 -2.86 9.05
CA THR A 212 9.48 -4.00 9.51
C THR A 212 7.97 -3.72 9.60
N GLU A 213 7.52 -2.51 9.24
CA GLU A 213 6.10 -2.11 9.43
C GLU A 213 5.20 -2.61 8.32
N LYS A 214 5.71 -2.65 7.08
CA LYS A 214 4.95 -3.07 5.90
C LYS A 214 5.38 -4.45 5.43
N SER A 215 4.48 -5.16 4.75
CA SER A 215 4.76 -6.45 4.14
C SER A 215 5.78 -6.33 3.01
N PRO A 216 6.95 -6.95 3.10
CA PRO A 216 7.93 -6.90 2.01
C PRO A 216 7.47 -7.65 0.76
N GLY A 217 6.61 -8.67 0.92
CA GLY A 217 6.02 -9.41 -0.19
C GLY A 217 5.11 -8.55 -1.07
N ALA A 218 4.39 -7.58 -0.48
CA ALA A 218 3.60 -6.61 -1.23
C ALA A 218 4.47 -5.78 -2.19
N ALA A 219 5.55 -5.20 -1.69
CA ALA A 219 6.48 -4.42 -2.51
C ALA A 219 7.17 -5.27 -3.58
N ARG A 220 7.57 -6.51 -3.23
CA ARG A 220 8.21 -7.44 -4.16
C ARG A 220 7.30 -7.79 -5.33
N THR A 221 6.04 -8.14 -5.06
CA THR A 221 5.07 -8.55 -6.08
C THR A 221 4.81 -7.45 -7.11
N TYR A 222 4.93 -6.17 -6.71
CA TYR A 222 4.81 -5.05 -7.63
C TYR A 222 5.89 -5.07 -8.72
N ILE A 223 7.10 -5.55 -8.41
CA ILE A 223 8.20 -5.70 -9.37
C ILE A 223 8.08 -7.03 -10.11
N ASP A 224 7.79 -8.13 -9.42
CA ASP A 224 7.71 -9.45 -10.02
C ASP A 224 6.72 -9.47 -11.20
N TYR A 225 5.55 -8.82 -11.06
CA TYR A 225 4.54 -8.69 -12.11
C TYR A 225 4.68 -7.45 -13.00
N ALA A 226 5.69 -6.61 -12.81
CA ALA A 226 5.88 -5.43 -13.67
C ALA A 226 6.07 -5.84 -15.14
N GLN A 227 5.44 -5.11 -16.05
CA GLN A 227 5.53 -5.34 -17.49
C GLN A 227 6.79 -4.65 -18.05
N LEU A 228 7.95 -5.10 -17.59
CA LEU A 228 9.28 -4.60 -17.94
C LEU A 228 10.19 -5.77 -18.35
N SER A 229 11.32 -5.44 -18.99
CA SER A 229 12.35 -6.44 -19.30
C SER A 229 12.96 -7.03 -18.02
N ALA A 230 13.54 -8.23 -18.11
CA ALA A 230 14.24 -8.85 -16.99
C ALA A 230 15.36 -7.96 -16.46
N GLU A 231 16.11 -7.32 -17.35
CA GLU A 231 17.20 -6.42 -17.00
C GLU A 231 16.70 -5.16 -16.26
N SER A 232 15.54 -4.62 -16.66
CA SER A 232 14.91 -3.49 -15.95
C SER A 232 14.47 -3.89 -14.56
N LYS A 233 13.85 -5.07 -14.43
CA LYS A 233 13.45 -5.61 -13.11
C LYS A 233 14.67 -5.83 -12.20
N GLU A 234 15.78 -6.39 -12.72
CA GLU A 234 17.01 -6.58 -11.96
C GLU A 234 17.62 -5.25 -11.51
N ARG A 235 17.60 -4.23 -12.38
CA ARG A 235 18.06 -2.88 -12.00
C ARG A 235 17.21 -2.32 -10.85
N ILE A 236 15.89 -2.36 -10.97
CA ILE A 236 14.96 -1.84 -9.95
C ILE A 236 15.06 -2.64 -8.65
N ALA A 237 15.11 -3.98 -8.73
CA ALA A 237 15.16 -4.86 -7.56
C ALA A 237 16.37 -4.61 -6.63
N GLY A 238 17.53 -4.25 -7.21
CA GLY A 238 18.73 -4.00 -6.39
C GLY A 238 19.88 -3.34 -7.11
N GLY A 239 19.96 -3.45 -8.44
CA GLY A 239 21.08 -2.90 -9.23
C GLY A 239 21.22 -1.39 -9.06
N ASN A 240 20.14 -0.64 -9.10
CA ASN A 240 20.14 0.82 -8.93
C ASN A 240 20.59 1.23 -7.54
N LEU A 241 20.09 0.57 -6.49
CA LEU A 241 20.52 0.85 -5.12
C LEU A 241 22.02 0.59 -4.95
N ARG A 242 22.53 -0.55 -5.43
CA ARG A 242 23.98 -0.85 -5.39
C ARG A 242 24.82 0.20 -6.13
N ARG A 243 24.34 0.68 -7.28
CA ARG A 243 24.99 1.77 -8.03
C ARG A 243 25.04 3.05 -7.19
N LEU A 244 23.93 3.45 -6.58
CA LEU A 244 23.85 4.63 -5.71
C LEU A 244 24.74 4.52 -4.47
N LEU A 245 24.93 3.31 -3.95
CA LEU A 245 25.82 3.02 -2.82
C LEU A 245 27.27 2.69 -3.26
N ARG A 246 27.64 3.01 -4.51
CA ARG A 246 29.00 2.84 -5.04
C ARG A 246 29.52 1.40 -4.92
N GLY A 247 28.62 0.43 -5.14
CA GLY A 247 28.90 -1.00 -5.13
C GLY A 247 28.65 -1.70 -3.81
N GLN A 248 28.39 -0.98 -2.71
CA GLN A 248 27.98 -1.61 -1.44
C GLN A 248 26.60 -2.29 -1.59
N GLY A 249 26.45 -3.47 -1.00
CA GLY A 249 25.19 -4.22 -1.02
C GLY A 249 25.41 -5.73 -1.01
N PRO A 250 24.33 -6.51 -0.96
CA PRO A 250 24.42 -7.97 -0.92
C PRO A 250 25.04 -8.51 -2.22
N LEU A 251 25.82 -9.58 -2.09
CA LEU A 251 26.53 -10.23 -3.21
C LEU A 251 25.84 -11.53 -3.65
N ILE A 252 24.96 -12.07 -2.84
CA ILE A 252 24.32 -13.37 -3.05
C ILE A 252 22.81 -13.18 -3.03
N GLU A 253 22.13 -13.81 -3.97
CA GLU A 253 20.67 -13.88 -3.94
C GLU A 253 20.19 -14.62 -2.69
N ALA A 254 19.05 -14.21 -2.14
CA ALA A 254 18.44 -14.93 -1.03
C ALA A 254 18.09 -16.37 -1.47
N SER A 255 18.27 -17.32 -0.58
CA SER A 255 17.81 -18.69 -0.82
C SER A 255 16.29 -18.72 -0.93
N GLU A 256 15.77 -19.53 -1.83
CA GLU A 256 14.34 -19.80 -1.91
C GLU A 256 13.84 -20.31 -0.55
N GLY A 257 12.73 -19.75 -0.07
CA GLY A 257 12.05 -20.21 1.13
C GLY A 257 11.61 -21.67 0.96
N GLY A 258 11.89 -22.51 1.93
CA GLY A 258 11.86 -23.96 1.81
C GLY A 258 10.49 -24.64 1.71
N ALA A 259 9.38 -23.96 1.47
CA ALA A 259 8.09 -24.56 1.19
C ALA A 259 7.70 -24.31 -0.27
N GLU A 260 7.25 -25.35 -0.98
CA GLU A 260 6.64 -25.23 -2.30
C GLU A 260 5.26 -24.54 -2.19
N ASP A 261 5.25 -23.23 -1.94
CA ASP A 261 4.06 -22.43 -2.02
C ASP A 261 3.85 -22.03 -3.50
N ARG A 262 2.81 -22.59 -4.12
CA ARG A 262 2.48 -22.33 -5.53
C ARG A 262 2.27 -20.86 -5.82
N CYS A 263 1.58 -20.13 -4.94
CA CYS A 263 1.32 -18.71 -5.12
C CYS A 263 2.61 -17.89 -5.16
N ILE A 264 3.54 -18.18 -4.24
CA ILE A 264 4.86 -17.55 -4.20
C ILE A 264 5.68 -17.94 -5.44
N ALA A 265 5.67 -19.22 -5.84
CA ALA A 265 6.41 -19.70 -6.99
C ALA A 265 5.93 -19.07 -8.32
N GLU A 266 4.64 -18.83 -8.48
CA GLU A 266 4.07 -18.15 -9.64
C GLU A 266 4.41 -16.64 -9.61
N ALA A 267 4.23 -15.97 -8.48
CA ALA A 267 4.57 -14.57 -8.29
C ALA A 267 6.05 -14.27 -8.62
N ARG A 268 6.97 -15.08 -8.05
CA ARG A 268 8.42 -14.99 -8.29
C ARG A 268 8.80 -15.01 -9.78
N ARG A 269 8.05 -15.75 -10.58
CA ARG A 269 8.27 -15.85 -12.02
C ARG A 269 7.47 -14.83 -12.84
N GLY A 270 6.67 -13.98 -12.21
CA GLY A 270 5.76 -13.07 -12.89
C GLY A 270 4.69 -13.80 -13.72
N ILE A 271 4.31 -15.02 -13.33
CA ILE A 271 3.27 -15.81 -13.98
C ILE A 271 1.95 -15.52 -13.28
N PRO A 272 0.85 -15.22 -14.05
CA PRO A 272 -0.46 -15.00 -13.45
C PRO A 272 -0.84 -16.15 -12.53
N GLN A 273 -1.47 -15.81 -11.39
CA GLN A 273 -1.90 -16.82 -10.41
C GLN A 273 -2.85 -17.83 -11.03
N SER A 274 -2.60 -19.11 -10.81
CA SER A 274 -3.49 -20.21 -11.22
C SER A 274 -4.58 -20.52 -10.19
N THR A 275 -4.44 -20.00 -8.99
CA THR A 275 -5.46 -19.99 -7.94
C THR A 275 -6.54 -18.99 -8.31
N PHE A 276 -7.81 -19.32 -8.07
CA PHE A 276 -8.91 -18.40 -8.30
C PHE A 276 -8.80 -17.17 -7.38
N VAL A 277 -8.68 -15.99 -7.98
CA VAL A 277 -8.56 -14.71 -7.29
C VAL A 277 -9.77 -13.82 -7.59
N PHE A 278 -10.45 -13.35 -6.54
CA PHE A 278 -11.60 -12.48 -6.64
C PHE A 278 -11.43 -11.25 -5.76
N ASP A 279 -11.21 -10.12 -6.40
CA ASP A 279 -11.07 -8.81 -5.75
C ASP A 279 -12.44 -8.33 -5.22
N ALA A 280 -12.56 -8.19 -3.91
CA ALA A 280 -13.80 -7.77 -3.24
C ALA A 280 -13.98 -6.24 -3.20
N HIS A 281 -12.96 -5.46 -3.61
CA HIS A 281 -12.97 -4.01 -3.44
C HIS A 281 -12.15 -3.31 -4.54
N ALA A 282 -12.80 -2.89 -5.60
CA ALA A 282 -12.18 -2.08 -6.64
C ALA A 282 -13.10 -0.96 -7.12
N HIS A 283 -12.50 0.10 -7.63
CA HIS A 283 -13.18 1.25 -8.19
C HIS A 283 -12.99 1.34 -9.71
N VAL A 284 -13.81 2.14 -10.37
CA VAL A 284 -13.69 2.41 -11.80
C VAL A 284 -13.92 3.89 -12.10
N LEU A 285 -13.14 4.41 -13.05
CA LEU A 285 -13.35 5.72 -13.65
C LEU A 285 -14.17 5.59 -14.95
N PRO A 286 -14.84 6.66 -15.40
CA PRO A 286 -15.41 6.70 -16.73
C PRO A 286 -14.38 6.42 -17.82
N GLU A 287 -14.80 5.86 -18.95
CA GLU A 287 -13.94 5.44 -20.05
C GLU A 287 -12.94 6.54 -20.49
N GLY A 288 -11.65 6.14 -20.61
CA GLY A 288 -10.56 7.03 -20.99
C GLY A 288 -10.13 8.05 -19.92
N LYS A 289 -10.72 8.05 -18.74
CA LYS A 289 -10.31 8.95 -17.65
C LYS A 289 -9.19 8.32 -16.81
N GLN A 290 -8.28 9.19 -16.36
CA GLN A 290 -7.12 8.80 -15.54
C GLN A 290 -6.94 9.72 -14.32
N GLY A 291 -7.94 10.51 -13.99
CA GLY A 291 -7.91 11.46 -12.89
C GLY A 291 -9.21 11.46 -12.10
N ALA A 292 -9.07 11.61 -10.81
CA ALA A 292 -10.17 11.70 -9.87
C ALA A 292 -10.04 13.00 -9.06
N GLY A 293 -10.45 14.11 -9.67
CA GLY A 293 -10.35 15.45 -9.12
C GLY A 293 -8.90 15.96 -9.01
N PRO A 294 -8.68 17.00 -8.17
CA PRO A 294 -7.35 17.61 -8.02
C PRO A 294 -6.36 16.74 -7.25
N ASN A 295 -6.86 15.78 -6.47
CA ASN A 295 -6.04 15.02 -5.51
C ASN A 295 -5.44 13.73 -6.07
N TYR A 296 -6.07 13.10 -7.08
CA TYR A 296 -5.68 11.76 -7.51
C TYR A 296 -5.43 11.67 -9.01
N ILE A 297 -4.40 10.92 -9.37
CA ILE A 297 -4.20 10.36 -10.71
C ILE A 297 -4.32 8.85 -10.56
N MET A 298 -5.12 8.23 -11.43
CA MET A 298 -5.42 6.80 -11.43
C MET A 298 -5.18 6.26 -12.83
N LEU A 299 -3.92 5.94 -13.14
CA LEU A 299 -3.52 5.46 -14.46
C LEU A 299 -4.26 4.17 -14.83
N GLY A 300 -4.83 4.11 -16.04
CA GLY A 300 -5.62 2.96 -16.48
C GLY A 300 -6.79 2.66 -15.54
N GLY A 301 -7.43 3.71 -14.99
CA GLY A 301 -8.51 3.57 -14.01
C GLY A 301 -9.88 3.27 -14.59
N ASP A 302 -10.05 3.23 -15.92
CA ASP A 302 -11.25 2.75 -16.55
C ASP A 302 -11.33 1.21 -16.55
N ALA A 303 -12.47 0.65 -16.88
CA ALA A 303 -12.69 -0.80 -16.85
C ALA A 303 -11.68 -1.58 -17.71
N ALA A 304 -11.27 -1.02 -18.86
CA ALA A 304 -10.31 -1.67 -19.74
C ALA A 304 -8.91 -1.77 -19.08
N GLY A 305 -8.45 -0.67 -18.51
CA GLY A 305 -7.15 -0.65 -17.83
C GLY A 305 -7.13 -1.51 -16.56
N MET A 306 -8.25 -1.57 -15.83
CA MET A 306 -8.38 -2.40 -14.64
C MET A 306 -8.32 -3.90 -14.99
N VAL A 307 -9.08 -4.36 -15.97
CA VAL A 307 -9.08 -5.76 -16.44
C VAL A 307 -7.69 -6.12 -16.97
N GLU A 308 -7.04 -5.25 -17.73
CA GLU A 308 -5.69 -5.49 -18.24
C GLU A 308 -4.66 -5.77 -17.12
N VAL A 309 -4.61 -4.91 -16.09
CA VAL A 309 -3.66 -5.09 -14.96
C VAL A 309 -3.97 -6.36 -14.17
N ASN A 310 -5.25 -6.69 -14.01
CA ASN A 310 -5.66 -7.91 -13.33
C ASN A 310 -5.22 -9.17 -14.08
N HIS A 311 -5.29 -9.17 -15.41
CA HIS A 311 -4.77 -10.28 -16.22
C HIS A 311 -3.26 -10.46 -16.08
N TRP A 312 -2.47 -9.39 -15.84
CA TRP A 312 -1.02 -9.52 -15.61
C TRP A 312 -0.67 -10.36 -14.39
N CYS A 313 -1.50 -10.33 -13.36
CA CYS A 313 -1.22 -11.02 -12.10
C CYS A 313 -2.20 -12.16 -11.76
N GLY A 314 -3.22 -12.41 -12.60
CA GLY A 314 -4.16 -13.52 -12.44
C GLY A 314 -5.30 -13.24 -11.47
N ILE A 315 -5.82 -12.00 -11.43
CA ILE A 315 -7.08 -11.68 -10.76
C ILE A 315 -8.21 -11.98 -11.74
N ASP A 316 -9.03 -13.00 -11.44
CA ASP A 316 -10.05 -13.53 -12.34
C ASP A 316 -11.32 -12.68 -12.36
N ARG A 317 -11.70 -12.12 -11.21
CA ARG A 317 -12.94 -11.36 -11.04
C ARG A 317 -12.76 -10.16 -10.13
N ILE A 318 -13.55 -9.10 -10.38
CA ILE A 318 -13.53 -7.84 -9.64
C ILE A 318 -14.93 -7.47 -9.17
N ALA A 319 -15.11 -7.17 -7.90
CA ALA A 319 -16.26 -6.43 -7.41
C ALA A 319 -16.01 -4.93 -7.59
N MET A 320 -16.66 -4.35 -8.57
CA MET A 320 -16.36 -3.02 -9.08
C MET A 320 -17.44 -2.01 -8.69
N MET A 321 -17.03 -0.88 -8.15
CA MET A 321 -17.86 0.29 -7.92
C MET A 321 -17.25 1.53 -8.57
N SER A 322 -18.06 2.52 -8.90
CA SER A 322 -17.52 3.78 -9.40
C SER A 322 -16.69 4.51 -8.35
N TRP A 323 -15.76 5.36 -8.79
CA TRP A 323 -15.05 6.26 -7.88
C TRP A 323 -15.88 7.51 -7.56
N HIS A 324 -16.41 8.20 -8.57
CA HIS A 324 -17.13 9.46 -8.38
C HIS A 324 -18.50 9.27 -7.72
N GLY A 325 -19.16 8.13 -7.90
CA GLY A 325 -20.44 7.85 -7.24
C GLY A 325 -20.38 8.07 -5.72
N PRO A 326 -19.51 7.40 -4.97
CA PRO A 326 -19.41 7.60 -3.53
C PRO A 326 -18.73 8.92 -3.15
N VAL A 327 -17.70 9.36 -3.89
CA VAL A 327 -16.87 10.52 -3.48
C VAL A 327 -17.58 11.85 -3.80
N CYS A 328 -18.30 11.92 -4.91
CA CYS A 328 -19.06 13.11 -5.33
C CYS A 328 -20.56 12.99 -5.05
N THR A 329 -21.01 11.88 -4.44
CA THR A 329 -22.44 11.57 -4.21
C THR A 329 -23.31 11.60 -5.47
N ASP A 330 -22.71 11.26 -6.64
CA ASP A 330 -23.41 11.08 -7.91
C ASP A 330 -23.57 9.58 -8.19
N ALA A 331 -24.48 8.96 -7.44
CA ALA A 331 -24.66 7.52 -7.47
C ALA A 331 -25.23 7.03 -8.80
N GLU A 332 -26.13 7.80 -9.42
CA GLU A 332 -26.80 7.41 -10.67
C GLU A 332 -25.78 7.29 -11.83
N ASP A 333 -24.98 8.33 -12.08
CA ASP A 333 -23.96 8.30 -13.13
C ASP A 333 -22.87 7.26 -12.79
N GLY A 334 -22.47 7.18 -11.51
CA GLY A 334 -21.50 6.21 -11.07
C GLY A 334 -21.93 4.76 -11.29
N ASN A 335 -23.16 4.41 -10.93
CA ASN A 335 -23.70 3.07 -11.13
C ASN A 335 -23.86 2.73 -12.62
N GLU A 336 -24.15 3.73 -13.46
CA GLU A 336 -24.22 3.55 -14.91
C GLU A 336 -22.85 3.23 -15.53
N VAL A 337 -21.75 3.84 -15.04
CA VAL A 337 -20.39 3.49 -15.46
C VAL A 337 -20.08 2.03 -15.14
N VAL A 338 -20.44 1.57 -13.95
CA VAL A 338 -20.25 0.17 -13.54
C VAL A 338 -21.10 -0.77 -14.39
N TRP A 339 -22.35 -0.43 -14.65
CA TRP A 339 -23.23 -1.21 -15.50
C TRP A 339 -22.67 -1.44 -16.91
N ARG A 340 -22.14 -0.38 -17.54
CA ARG A 340 -21.47 -0.51 -18.85
C ARG A 340 -20.26 -1.42 -18.80
N ALA A 341 -19.49 -1.37 -17.71
CA ALA A 341 -18.36 -2.27 -17.51
C ALA A 341 -18.81 -3.74 -17.37
N MET A 342 -19.86 -4.02 -16.59
CA MET A 342 -20.47 -5.36 -16.48
C MET A 342 -20.95 -5.89 -17.84
N GLN A 343 -21.59 -5.04 -18.65
CA GLN A 343 -22.03 -5.43 -20.00
C GLN A 343 -20.87 -5.79 -20.92
N ARG A 344 -19.74 -5.10 -20.80
CA ARG A 344 -18.58 -5.29 -21.67
C ARG A 344 -17.74 -6.49 -21.29
N TYR A 345 -17.56 -6.75 -19.99
CA TYR A 345 -16.63 -7.76 -19.47
C TYR A 345 -17.33 -8.98 -18.84
N GLY A 346 -18.66 -8.99 -18.76
CA GLY A 346 -19.43 -10.14 -18.31
C GLY A 346 -19.02 -10.64 -16.93
N ASP A 347 -18.69 -11.92 -16.83
CA ASP A 347 -18.41 -12.59 -15.56
C ASP A 347 -17.15 -12.10 -14.84
N GLU A 348 -16.28 -11.34 -15.51
CA GLU A 348 -15.09 -10.76 -14.87
C GLU A 348 -15.44 -9.62 -13.90
N ILE A 349 -16.58 -8.94 -14.10
CA ILE A 349 -17.00 -7.81 -13.29
C ILE A 349 -18.32 -8.07 -12.59
N VAL A 350 -18.31 -7.89 -11.28
CA VAL A 350 -19.49 -7.93 -10.42
C VAL A 350 -19.81 -6.51 -9.93
N GLY A 351 -21.02 -6.04 -10.16
CA GLY A 351 -21.41 -4.67 -9.82
C GLY A 351 -21.72 -4.47 -8.34
N VAL A 352 -21.14 -3.41 -7.78
CA VAL A 352 -21.45 -2.86 -6.45
C VAL A 352 -22.11 -1.50 -6.65
N ALA A 353 -23.39 -1.38 -6.30
CA ALA A 353 -24.10 -0.12 -6.47
C ALA A 353 -23.85 0.84 -5.30
N VAL A 354 -23.53 2.07 -5.63
CA VAL A 354 -23.47 3.16 -4.66
C VAL A 354 -24.89 3.54 -4.25
N MET A 355 -25.12 3.69 -2.94
CA MET A 355 -26.40 4.08 -2.36
C MET A 355 -26.40 5.58 -2.10
N ASP A 356 -27.46 6.27 -2.44
CA ASP A 356 -27.62 7.70 -2.15
C ASP A 356 -28.92 8.00 -1.40
N PRO A 357 -28.91 7.97 -0.07
CA PRO A 357 -30.08 8.35 0.73
C PRO A 357 -30.27 9.86 0.86
N THR A 358 -29.35 10.68 0.33
CA THR A 358 -29.35 12.13 0.54
C THR A 358 -30.06 12.92 -0.56
N HIS A 359 -30.11 12.37 -1.78
CA HIS A 359 -30.70 13.04 -2.94
C HIS A 359 -31.93 12.32 -3.52
N MET A 360 -32.28 11.15 -2.96
CA MET A 360 -33.39 10.31 -3.41
C MET A 360 -34.51 10.28 -2.39
N ASN A 361 -35.76 10.42 -2.84
CA ASN A 361 -36.92 10.11 -2.00
C ASN A 361 -37.25 8.61 -2.03
N ASP A 362 -38.20 8.15 -1.22
CA ASP A 362 -38.58 6.74 -1.11
C ASP A 362 -39.00 6.08 -2.42
N SER A 363 -39.59 6.83 -3.36
CA SER A 363 -39.97 6.28 -4.66
C SER A 363 -38.76 6.10 -5.57
N ASP A 364 -37.84 7.05 -5.53
CA ASP A 364 -36.60 7.00 -6.31
C ASP A 364 -35.70 5.86 -5.80
N ILE A 365 -35.58 5.68 -4.48
CA ILE A 365 -34.85 4.58 -3.87
C ILE A 365 -35.41 3.21 -4.33
N ARG A 366 -36.75 3.05 -4.35
CA ARG A 366 -37.34 1.80 -4.84
C ARG A 366 -37.07 1.57 -6.32
N ALA A 367 -37.17 2.62 -7.14
CA ALA A 367 -36.86 2.51 -8.56
C ALA A 367 -35.39 2.16 -8.81
N GLU A 368 -34.46 2.76 -8.06
CA GLU A 368 -33.03 2.46 -8.14
C GLU A 368 -32.73 1.03 -7.70
N ILE A 369 -33.34 0.53 -6.63
CA ILE A 369 -33.22 -0.86 -6.20
C ILE A 369 -33.71 -1.82 -7.29
N ASP A 370 -34.87 -1.57 -7.89
CA ASP A 370 -35.41 -2.42 -8.93
C ASP A 370 -34.49 -2.42 -10.16
N LEU A 371 -34.04 -1.24 -10.60
CA LEU A 371 -33.13 -1.09 -11.73
C LEU A 371 -31.79 -1.83 -11.49
N ARG A 372 -31.08 -1.50 -10.40
CA ARG A 372 -29.71 -2.02 -10.21
C ARG A 372 -29.71 -3.51 -9.88
N TYR A 373 -30.57 -3.98 -8.98
CA TYR A 373 -30.47 -5.34 -8.49
C TYR A 373 -31.32 -6.35 -9.25
N ARG A 374 -32.54 -5.97 -9.73
CA ARG A 374 -33.41 -6.88 -10.43
C ARG A 374 -33.22 -6.89 -11.95
N GLU A 375 -32.94 -5.73 -12.54
CA GLU A 375 -32.78 -5.62 -14.00
C GLU A 375 -31.32 -5.72 -14.44
N GLN A 376 -30.39 -5.07 -13.70
CA GLN A 376 -28.98 -4.98 -14.07
C GLN A 376 -28.09 -6.02 -13.36
N GLY A 377 -28.57 -6.68 -12.30
CA GLY A 377 -27.85 -7.78 -11.65
C GLY A 377 -26.69 -7.37 -10.73
N PHE A 378 -26.73 -6.17 -10.18
CA PHE A 378 -25.80 -5.81 -9.10
C PHE A 378 -26.04 -6.69 -7.87
N VAL A 379 -24.97 -6.94 -7.07
CA VAL A 379 -25.03 -7.80 -5.89
C VAL A 379 -24.43 -7.18 -4.63
N GLY A 380 -23.73 -6.07 -4.78
CA GLY A 380 -23.10 -5.35 -3.66
C GLY A 380 -23.75 -3.98 -3.41
N LEU A 381 -23.68 -3.54 -2.16
CA LEU A 381 -24.17 -2.27 -1.65
C LEU A 381 -22.99 -1.44 -1.14
N LYS A 382 -22.87 -0.18 -1.55
CA LYS A 382 -21.80 0.73 -1.11
C LYS A 382 -22.36 2.01 -0.52
N PRO A 383 -22.51 2.11 0.81
CA PRO A 383 -22.60 3.39 1.49
C PRO A 383 -21.23 4.03 1.61
N TYR A 384 -21.13 5.34 1.77
CA TYR A 384 -19.84 5.99 1.85
C TYR A 384 -19.79 7.14 2.88
N VAL A 385 -18.60 7.34 3.44
CA VAL A 385 -18.35 8.32 4.51
C VAL A 385 -18.66 9.77 4.11
N HIS A 386 -18.52 10.15 2.84
CA HIS A 386 -18.77 11.51 2.38
C HIS A 386 -20.27 11.90 2.39
N MET A 387 -21.16 10.94 2.56
CA MET A 387 -22.60 11.23 2.76
C MET A 387 -22.89 11.85 4.13
N ASN A 388 -21.90 11.82 5.06
CA ASN A 388 -21.98 12.36 6.41
C ASN A 388 -23.18 11.84 7.24
N LEU A 389 -23.62 10.62 6.98
CA LEU A 389 -24.72 9.94 7.67
C LEU A 389 -24.19 8.72 8.42
N SER A 390 -24.85 8.40 9.53
CA SER A 390 -24.73 7.06 10.13
C SER A 390 -25.30 6.02 9.18
N TYR A 391 -24.63 4.87 9.06
CA TYR A 391 -25.18 3.77 8.25
C TYR A 391 -26.44 3.14 8.86
N GLU A 392 -26.80 3.52 10.08
CA GLU A 392 -28.07 3.21 10.72
C GLU A 392 -29.18 4.25 10.44
N ASP A 393 -28.88 5.29 9.63
CA ASP A 393 -29.89 6.30 9.27
C ASP A 393 -31.06 5.69 8.53
N VAL A 394 -32.24 6.26 8.75
CA VAL A 394 -33.51 5.79 8.17
C VAL A 394 -33.46 5.76 6.63
N GLY A 395 -32.70 6.65 6.00
CA GLY A 395 -32.53 6.71 4.56
C GLY A 395 -31.91 5.46 3.96
N PHE A 396 -31.04 4.74 4.70
CA PHE A 396 -30.46 3.47 4.23
C PHE A 396 -31.37 2.26 4.41
N MET A 397 -32.40 2.33 5.25
CA MET A 397 -33.23 1.18 5.62
C MET A 397 -33.87 0.43 4.43
N PRO A 398 -34.36 1.08 3.37
CA PRO A 398 -34.89 0.37 2.22
C PRO A 398 -33.87 -0.56 1.53
N TRP A 399 -32.61 -0.12 1.40
CA TRP A 399 -31.54 -0.94 0.83
C TRP A 399 -31.15 -2.09 1.76
N TRP A 400 -31.04 -1.83 3.07
CA TRP A 400 -30.73 -2.90 4.03
C TRP A 400 -31.82 -3.97 4.07
N ALA A 401 -33.10 -3.56 4.08
CA ALA A 401 -34.21 -4.50 4.05
C ALA A 401 -34.24 -5.33 2.75
N PHE A 402 -33.97 -4.70 1.62
CA PHE A 402 -33.85 -5.40 0.35
C PHE A 402 -32.65 -6.34 0.33
N GLY A 403 -31.51 -5.86 0.78
CA GLY A 403 -30.27 -6.64 0.87
C GLY A 403 -30.41 -7.88 1.74
N ASP A 404 -31.08 -7.75 2.88
CA ASP A 404 -31.35 -8.88 3.77
C ASP A 404 -32.27 -9.92 3.13
N ALA A 405 -33.36 -9.47 2.49
CA ALA A 405 -34.28 -10.36 1.78
C ALA A 405 -33.63 -11.12 0.62
N HIS A 406 -32.59 -10.55 -0.01
CA HIS A 406 -31.92 -11.11 -1.17
C HIS A 406 -30.48 -11.57 -0.90
N ARG A 407 -30.03 -11.59 0.36
CA ARG A 407 -28.69 -12.05 0.78
C ARG A 407 -27.54 -11.33 0.13
N LEU A 408 -27.70 -10.03 -0.13
CA LEU A 408 -26.67 -9.19 -0.69
C LEU A 408 -25.52 -8.96 0.31
N TYR A 409 -24.42 -8.41 -0.15
CA TYR A 409 -23.39 -7.91 0.74
C TYR A 409 -23.28 -6.38 0.72
N ALA A 410 -22.75 -5.81 1.80
CA ALA A 410 -22.44 -4.39 1.90
C ALA A 410 -20.94 -4.22 2.16
N LEU A 411 -20.28 -3.35 1.38
CA LEU A 411 -18.88 -2.98 1.59
C LEU A 411 -18.79 -1.66 2.34
N MET A 412 -18.37 -1.73 3.61
CA MET A 412 -18.48 -0.69 4.61
C MET A 412 -17.15 0.03 4.83
N HIS A 413 -17.01 1.26 4.31
CA HIS A 413 -15.92 2.13 4.72
C HIS A 413 -16.32 2.82 6.03
N VAL A 414 -15.79 2.36 7.16
CA VAL A 414 -16.22 2.84 8.47
C VAL A 414 -15.43 4.06 8.95
N ALA A 415 -16.14 4.97 9.63
CA ALA A 415 -15.59 6.12 10.31
C ALA A 415 -16.43 6.40 11.57
N PRO A 416 -15.96 7.21 12.54
CA PRO A 416 -16.73 7.48 13.75
C PRO A 416 -18.15 7.99 13.49
N HIS A 417 -18.34 8.88 12.53
CA HIS A 417 -19.67 9.44 12.21
C HIS A 417 -20.60 8.46 11.48
N THR A 418 -20.06 7.40 10.85
CA THR A 418 -20.88 6.35 10.22
C THR A 418 -21.37 5.28 11.20
N GLY A 419 -20.97 5.36 12.47
CA GLY A 419 -21.26 4.38 13.51
C GLY A 419 -20.08 3.46 13.85
N GLY A 420 -18.96 3.55 13.10
CA GLY A 420 -17.77 2.73 13.31
C GLY A 420 -18.03 1.23 13.14
N VAL A 421 -17.12 0.41 13.64
CA VAL A 421 -17.22 -1.06 13.62
C VAL A 421 -18.45 -1.52 14.43
N ALA A 422 -18.70 -0.91 15.59
CA ALA A 422 -19.86 -1.23 16.42
C ALA A 422 -21.20 -0.99 15.70
N GLY A 423 -21.30 0.04 14.86
CA GLY A 423 -22.48 0.29 14.02
C GLY A 423 -22.71 -0.84 13.01
N VAL A 424 -21.63 -1.37 12.43
CA VAL A 424 -21.72 -2.55 11.53
C VAL A 424 -22.22 -3.77 12.29
N GLY A 425 -21.73 -4.03 13.52
CA GLY A 425 -22.22 -5.12 14.37
C GLY A 425 -23.73 -5.03 14.62
N ARG A 426 -24.26 -3.84 14.98
CA ARG A 426 -25.72 -3.66 15.18
C ARG A 426 -26.53 -3.86 13.88
N LEU A 427 -25.99 -3.45 12.74
CA LEU A 427 -26.61 -3.73 11.43
C LEU A 427 -26.59 -5.23 11.13
N ALA A 428 -25.50 -5.92 11.44
CA ALA A 428 -25.36 -7.36 11.25
C ALA A 428 -26.38 -8.17 12.09
N GLU A 429 -26.67 -7.73 13.31
CA GLU A 429 -27.75 -8.31 14.12
C GLU A 429 -29.14 -8.05 13.55
N ARG A 430 -29.36 -6.82 13.07
CA ARG A 430 -30.67 -6.39 12.55
C ARG A 430 -30.99 -7.02 11.19
N PHE A 431 -29.97 -7.26 10.36
CA PHE A 431 -30.09 -7.79 9.01
C PHE A 431 -29.19 -9.03 8.85
N PRO A 432 -29.56 -10.17 9.43
CA PRO A 432 -28.70 -11.33 9.61
C PRO A 432 -28.41 -12.13 8.33
N ASN A 433 -29.21 -11.93 7.27
CA ASN A 433 -29.01 -12.63 6.00
C ASN A 433 -28.00 -11.93 5.09
N MET A 434 -27.68 -10.66 5.34
CA MET A 434 -26.65 -9.91 4.62
C MET A 434 -25.23 -10.35 5.03
N SER A 435 -24.27 -10.11 4.16
CA SER A 435 -22.84 -10.15 4.48
C SER A 435 -22.32 -8.72 4.65
N TRP A 436 -21.73 -8.43 5.80
CA TRP A 436 -21.21 -7.11 6.13
C TRP A 436 -19.68 -7.11 6.03
N ILE A 437 -19.13 -6.47 5.02
CA ILE A 437 -17.69 -6.47 4.76
C ILE A 437 -17.11 -5.15 5.26
N ILE A 438 -16.26 -5.20 6.29
CA ILE A 438 -15.56 -4.02 6.80
C ILE A 438 -14.30 -3.82 5.96
N ALA A 439 -14.27 -2.71 5.21
CA ALA A 439 -13.15 -2.35 4.35
C ALA A 439 -11.92 -1.91 5.17
N HIS A 440 -10.73 -2.13 4.61
CA HIS A 440 -9.45 -1.64 5.16
C HIS A 440 -9.05 -2.25 6.52
N ALA A 441 -9.53 -3.43 6.84
CA ALA A 441 -9.29 -4.09 8.12
C ALA A 441 -7.80 -4.32 8.44
N GLY A 442 -6.95 -4.39 7.41
CA GLY A 442 -5.50 -4.57 7.53
C GLY A 442 -4.69 -3.28 7.78
N GLY A 443 -5.32 -2.12 7.93
CA GLY A 443 -4.63 -0.83 8.02
C GLY A 443 -3.77 -0.63 9.27
N SER A 444 -4.11 -1.27 10.37
CA SER A 444 -3.32 -1.31 11.60
C SER A 444 -3.76 -2.48 12.47
N TYR A 445 -2.89 -2.94 13.37
CA TYR A 445 -3.26 -3.99 14.32
C TYR A 445 -4.41 -3.58 15.25
N ALA A 446 -4.48 -2.31 15.68
CA ALA A 446 -5.56 -1.84 16.56
C ALA A 446 -6.93 -1.92 15.86
N PHE A 447 -6.98 -1.52 14.59
CA PHE A 447 -8.21 -1.62 13.81
C PHE A 447 -8.56 -3.08 13.47
N ALA A 448 -7.55 -3.88 13.12
CA ALA A 448 -7.74 -5.32 12.88
C ALA A 448 -8.28 -6.05 14.12
N GLU A 449 -7.83 -5.70 15.33
CA GLU A 449 -8.32 -6.27 16.59
C GLU A 449 -9.79 -5.88 16.86
N GLU A 450 -10.17 -4.63 16.57
CA GLU A 450 -11.57 -4.17 16.67
C GLU A 450 -12.48 -4.93 15.68
N VAL A 451 -12.03 -5.08 14.42
CA VAL A 451 -12.77 -5.80 13.37
C VAL A 451 -12.87 -7.29 13.72
N ALA A 452 -11.78 -7.92 14.16
CA ALA A 452 -11.77 -9.33 14.56
C ALA A 452 -12.75 -9.59 15.72
N SER A 453 -12.82 -8.70 16.71
CA SER A 453 -13.78 -8.80 17.81
C SER A 453 -15.23 -8.76 17.29
N CYS A 454 -15.53 -7.88 16.35
CA CYS A 454 -16.84 -7.80 15.72
C CYS A 454 -17.20 -9.08 14.94
N ILE A 455 -16.25 -9.67 14.22
CA ILE A 455 -16.44 -10.92 13.46
C ILE A 455 -16.77 -12.09 14.41
N VAL A 456 -16.07 -12.19 15.54
CA VAL A 456 -16.33 -13.25 16.54
C VAL A 456 -17.74 -13.16 17.11
N GLU A 457 -18.26 -11.94 17.28
CA GLU A 457 -19.62 -11.70 17.79
C GLU A 457 -20.69 -11.87 16.69
N HIS A 458 -20.36 -11.57 15.43
CA HIS A 458 -21.30 -11.52 14.31
C HIS A 458 -20.77 -12.33 13.10
N PRO A 459 -21.16 -13.60 12.92
CA PRO A 459 -20.60 -14.50 11.90
C PRO A 459 -20.96 -14.11 10.46
N ASN A 460 -21.76 -13.09 10.22
CA ASN A 460 -22.04 -12.50 8.91
C ASN A 460 -21.22 -11.22 8.65
N VAL A 461 -20.22 -10.91 9.49
CA VAL A 461 -19.26 -9.82 9.30
C VAL A 461 -17.94 -10.40 8.77
N TYR A 462 -17.27 -9.67 7.87
CA TYR A 462 -16.03 -10.06 7.21
C TYR A 462 -15.03 -8.91 7.22
N ALA A 463 -13.73 -9.25 7.27
CA ALA A 463 -12.62 -8.30 7.14
C ALA A 463 -12.13 -8.25 5.70
N GLU A 464 -12.05 -7.07 5.09
CA GLU A 464 -11.43 -6.85 3.80
C GLU A 464 -10.10 -6.11 3.99
N LEU A 465 -9.04 -6.55 3.26
CA LEU A 465 -7.64 -6.25 3.61
C LEU A 465 -7.08 -4.95 3.04
N THR A 466 -7.67 -4.36 2.07
CA THR A 466 -7.10 -3.24 1.29
C THR A 466 -6.54 -2.09 2.13
N LEU A 467 -5.29 -1.70 1.98
CA LEU A 467 -4.81 -0.35 2.35
C LEU A 467 -3.35 -0.09 1.93
N THR A 468 -2.95 1.20 1.80
CA THR A 468 -1.55 1.59 1.50
C THR A 468 -0.51 1.12 2.53
N PRO A 469 -0.78 1.10 3.85
CA PRO A 469 0.17 0.58 4.82
C PRO A 469 0.59 -0.88 4.59
N VAL A 470 -0.27 -1.74 4.03
CA VAL A 470 -0.01 -3.19 3.90
C VAL A 470 0.68 -3.76 5.14
N THR A 471 0.05 -3.53 6.31
CA THR A 471 0.65 -3.78 7.63
C THR A 471 1.23 -5.19 7.72
N ASN A 472 2.50 -5.27 8.07
CA ASN A 472 3.22 -6.53 8.10
C ASN A 472 2.58 -7.54 9.07
N ARG A 473 2.36 -8.78 8.61
CA ARG A 473 1.77 -9.89 9.38
C ARG A 473 0.33 -9.69 9.88
N VAL A 474 -0.38 -8.66 9.40
CA VAL A 474 -1.78 -8.45 9.83
C VAL A 474 -2.74 -9.47 9.21
N VAL A 475 -2.42 -10.02 8.05
CA VAL A 475 -3.23 -11.07 7.40
C VAL A 475 -3.26 -12.32 8.27
N GLU A 476 -2.07 -12.77 8.71
CA GLU A 476 -1.91 -13.88 9.65
C GLU A 476 -2.63 -13.61 10.98
N PHE A 477 -2.51 -12.37 11.48
CA PHE A 477 -3.20 -11.96 12.71
C PHE A 477 -4.72 -12.07 12.58
N LEU A 478 -5.32 -11.57 11.50
CA LEU A 478 -6.76 -11.64 11.27
C LEU A 478 -7.25 -13.09 11.18
N VAL A 479 -6.52 -13.94 10.43
CA VAL A 479 -6.85 -15.36 10.32
C VAL A 479 -6.72 -16.08 11.67
N GLU A 480 -5.69 -15.77 12.47
CA GLU A 480 -5.52 -16.33 13.81
C GLU A 480 -6.61 -15.86 14.80
N ALA A 481 -6.99 -14.57 14.72
CA ALA A 481 -7.94 -13.96 15.65
C ALA A 481 -9.43 -14.30 15.33
N THR A 482 -9.69 -14.69 14.08
CA THR A 482 -11.03 -15.09 13.62
C THR A 482 -11.01 -16.51 13.05
N ASP A 483 -10.85 -16.64 11.76
CA ASP A 483 -10.58 -17.85 11.00
C ASP A 483 -10.22 -17.47 9.55
N ASP A 484 -9.92 -18.45 8.70
CA ASP A 484 -9.58 -18.23 7.31
C ASP A 484 -10.81 -18.08 6.38
N GLU A 485 -12.03 -18.09 6.90
CA GLU A 485 -13.28 -17.96 6.14
C GLU A 485 -13.86 -16.54 6.17
N HIS A 486 -13.41 -15.69 7.12
CA HIS A 486 -13.91 -14.33 7.31
C HIS A 486 -12.96 -13.23 6.83
N VAL A 487 -11.80 -13.59 6.26
CA VAL A 487 -10.85 -12.64 5.68
C VAL A 487 -10.96 -12.65 4.15
N LEU A 488 -11.03 -11.46 3.54
CA LEU A 488 -11.25 -11.27 2.11
C LEU A 488 -10.13 -10.43 1.49
N PHE A 489 -9.69 -10.82 0.31
CA PHE A 489 -8.80 -10.03 -0.52
C PHE A 489 -9.56 -8.91 -1.22
N GLY A 490 -8.94 -7.73 -1.30
CA GLY A 490 -9.38 -6.58 -2.10
C GLY A 490 -8.20 -5.70 -2.47
N THR A 491 -8.38 -4.78 -3.42
CA THR A 491 -7.28 -3.97 -3.95
C THR A 491 -7.44 -2.46 -3.79
N ASP A 492 -8.66 -1.95 -3.73
CA ASP A 492 -8.98 -0.52 -3.82
C ASP A 492 -8.37 0.12 -5.11
N ALA A 493 -8.07 -0.72 -6.10
CA ALA A 493 -7.59 -0.26 -7.39
C ALA A 493 -8.69 0.57 -8.10
N PRO A 494 -8.35 1.57 -8.91
CA PRO A 494 -7.03 2.00 -9.38
C PRO A 494 -6.35 3.05 -8.48
N MET A 495 -6.89 3.34 -7.31
CA MET A 495 -6.23 4.24 -6.36
C MET A 495 -4.88 3.66 -5.91
N ARG A 496 -4.84 2.32 -5.76
CA ARG A 496 -3.62 1.54 -5.52
C ARG A 496 -3.42 0.52 -6.64
N ASP A 497 -2.19 0.10 -6.83
CA ASP A 497 -1.90 -0.98 -7.77
C ASP A 497 -2.33 -2.34 -7.17
N PRO A 498 -3.10 -3.14 -7.89
CA PRO A 498 -3.62 -4.40 -7.38
C PRO A 498 -2.50 -5.41 -7.06
N ARG A 499 -1.36 -5.33 -7.73
CA ARG A 499 -0.23 -6.26 -7.54
C ARG A 499 0.38 -6.19 -6.14
N GLN A 500 0.46 -5.00 -5.55
CA GLN A 500 0.94 -4.86 -4.18
C GLN A 500 -0.04 -5.44 -3.16
N GLN A 501 -1.33 -5.20 -3.35
CA GLN A 501 -2.36 -5.77 -2.48
C GLN A 501 -2.41 -7.31 -2.62
N LEU A 502 -2.28 -7.83 -3.83
CA LEU A 502 -2.17 -9.26 -4.07
C LEU A 502 -0.96 -9.87 -3.36
N GLY A 503 0.20 -9.24 -3.47
CA GLY A 503 1.43 -9.68 -2.80
C GLY A 503 1.32 -9.73 -1.28
N TRP A 504 0.48 -8.90 -0.68
CA TRP A 504 0.23 -8.93 0.76
C TRP A 504 -0.34 -10.27 1.23
N VAL A 505 -1.20 -10.91 0.43
CA VAL A 505 -1.75 -12.24 0.71
C VAL A 505 -0.85 -13.36 0.20
N LEU A 506 -0.27 -13.23 -1.01
CA LEU A 506 0.58 -14.27 -1.60
C LEU A 506 1.77 -14.62 -0.69
N TRP A 507 2.41 -13.60 -0.09
CA TRP A 507 3.58 -13.75 0.79
C TRP A 507 3.21 -13.86 2.28
N ALA A 508 1.93 -13.93 2.64
CA ALA A 508 1.54 -14.21 4.02
C ALA A 508 1.98 -15.64 4.41
N ASP A 509 2.39 -15.80 5.67
CA ASP A 509 2.79 -17.09 6.25
C ASP A 509 1.55 -17.89 6.65
N LEU A 510 0.82 -18.34 5.65
CA LEU A 510 -0.42 -19.11 5.78
C LEU A 510 -0.37 -20.39 4.96
N PRO A 511 -1.09 -21.43 5.37
CA PRO A 511 -1.29 -22.62 4.56
C PRO A 511 -1.93 -22.26 3.19
N MET A 512 -1.56 -22.98 2.14
CA MET A 512 -2.07 -22.76 0.77
C MET A 512 -3.62 -22.76 0.72
N ALA A 513 -4.27 -23.67 1.43
CA ALA A 513 -5.73 -23.72 1.50
C ALA A 513 -6.36 -22.45 2.11
N SER A 514 -5.72 -21.84 3.10
CA SER A 514 -6.15 -20.56 3.69
C SER A 514 -5.93 -19.41 2.72
N LYS A 515 -4.81 -19.40 1.98
CA LYS A 515 -4.58 -18.38 0.92
C LYS A 515 -5.65 -18.46 -0.18
N GLU A 516 -6.01 -19.64 -0.64
CA GLU A 516 -7.07 -19.85 -1.65
C GLU A 516 -8.42 -19.31 -1.18
N LYS A 517 -8.75 -19.51 0.10
CA LYS A 517 -9.98 -18.97 0.71
C LYS A 517 -9.95 -17.44 0.71
N VAL A 518 -8.88 -16.85 1.26
CA VAL A 518 -8.71 -15.39 1.38
C VAL A 518 -8.69 -14.72 0.01
N LEU A 519 -7.94 -15.28 -0.95
CA LEU A 519 -7.77 -14.72 -2.30
C LEU A 519 -9.07 -14.67 -3.10
N GLY A 520 -10.01 -15.64 -2.92
CA GLY A 520 -11.19 -15.62 -3.76
C GLY A 520 -12.36 -16.47 -3.30
N LEU A 521 -12.12 -17.66 -2.72
CA LEU A 521 -13.20 -18.61 -2.44
C LEU A 521 -14.21 -18.09 -1.41
N ASN A 522 -13.77 -17.33 -0.41
CA ASN A 522 -14.65 -16.72 0.57
C ASN A 522 -15.58 -15.69 -0.06
N PHE A 523 -15.03 -14.79 -0.85
CA PHE A 523 -15.84 -13.76 -1.50
C PHE A 523 -16.76 -14.37 -2.59
N LYS A 524 -16.27 -15.37 -3.31
CA LYS A 524 -17.11 -16.15 -4.25
C LYS A 524 -18.33 -16.74 -3.54
N ARG A 525 -18.15 -17.33 -2.35
CA ARG A 525 -19.25 -17.89 -1.56
C ARG A 525 -20.30 -16.83 -1.20
N ILE A 526 -19.87 -15.60 -0.88
CA ILE A 526 -20.75 -14.46 -0.58
C ILE A 526 -21.54 -14.06 -1.83
N VAL A 527 -20.87 -13.86 -2.97
CA VAL A 527 -21.51 -13.44 -4.22
C VAL A 527 -22.45 -14.53 -4.77
N ASP A 528 -22.04 -15.79 -4.71
CA ASP A 528 -22.83 -16.92 -5.25
C ASP A 528 -24.18 -17.11 -4.55
N ARG A 529 -24.36 -16.62 -3.32
CA ARG A 529 -25.63 -16.69 -2.58
C ARG A 529 -26.52 -15.48 -2.77
N ALA A 530 -25.97 -14.38 -3.31
CA ALA A 530 -26.75 -13.18 -3.58
C ALA A 530 -27.77 -13.43 -4.68
N LEU A 531 -28.95 -12.81 -4.55
CA LEU A 531 -30.06 -12.91 -5.49
C LEU A 531 -30.60 -14.34 -5.76
N ARG A 532 -30.14 -15.34 -5.03
CA ARG A 532 -30.73 -16.69 -5.11
C ARG A 532 -32.07 -16.69 -4.39
N PRO A 533 -33.12 -17.34 -4.97
CA PRO A 533 -34.44 -17.42 -4.36
C PRO A 533 -34.43 -18.21 -3.04
#